data_12abd645b94316aa448c29bde5218fe4
#
_entry.id   12abd645b94316aa448c29bde5218fe4
#
_cell.length_a   1.000
_cell.length_b   1.000
_cell.length_c   1.000
_cell.angle_alpha   90.00
_cell.angle_beta   90.00
_cell.angle_gamma   90.00
#
_symmetry.space_group_name_H-M   'P 1'
#
loop_
_entity.id
_entity.type
_entity.pdbx_description
1 polymer ?
#
loop_
_entity_poly.entity_id
_entity_poly.type
_entity_poly.pdbx_seq_one_letter_code
_entity_poly.pdbx_strand_id
1 'polypeptide(L)'
;MVEVARFTAAIARTPGLTNRLFTAREQLTRSGHPRGQASLAARFAVKEAAAKALGVPTGMDWHDCQVVSEDSGRPRLEVTATVEAAAAVMGVTDWRISISHDAGIAAAVVIALG
;
A
#
# COMPACT_ATOMS: atom_id res chain seq x y z
N MET A 1 -1.27 -6.61 -9.40
CA MET A 1 -2.71 -6.92 -9.22
C MET A 1 -2.89 -7.88 -8.05
N VAL A 2 -3.95 -7.68 -7.30
CA VAL A 2 -4.29 -8.51 -6.14
C VAL A 2 -5.71 -9.02 -6.28
N GLU A 3 -5.88 -10.33 -6.19
CA GLU A 3 -7.22 -10.94 -6.16
C GLU A 3 -7.77 -10.78 -4.75
N VAL A 4 -8.88 -10.07 -4.62
CA VAL A 4 -9.46 -9.71 -3.32
C VAL A 4 -9.80 -10.94 -2.48
N ALA A 5 -10.36 -11.99 -3.10
CA ALA A 5 -10.71 -13.20 -2.38
C ALA A 5 -9.49 -13.91 -1.79
N ARG A 6 -8.38 -13.95 -2.52
CA ARG A 6 -7.11 -14.52 -2.03
C ARG A 6 -6.52 -13.71 -0.90
N PHE A 7 -6.55 -12.39 -1.04
CA PHE A 7 -6.08 -11.48 0.01
C PHE A 7 -6.88 -11.66 1.29
N THR A 8 -8.22 -11.68 1.18
CA THR A 8 -9.12 -11.88 2.30
C THR A 8 -8.86 -13.22 2.99
N ALA A 9 -8.68 -14.30 2.22
CA ALA A 9 -8.36 -15.61 2.76
C ALA A 9 -7.02 -15.64 3.49
N ALA A 10 -6.01 -14.96 2.96
CA ALA A 10 -4.69 -14.88 3.60
C ALA A 10 -4.77 -14.12 4.93
N ILE A 11 -5.50 -13.02 4.99
CA ILE A 11 -5.73 -12.24 6.21
C ILE A 11 -6.43 -13.11 7.27
N ALA A 12 -7.47 -13.85 6.87
CA ALA A 12 -8.21 -14.71 7.79
C ALA A 12 -7.34 -15.86 8.33
N ARG A 13 -6.45 -16.38 7.49
CA ARG A 13 -5.60 -17.54 7.80
C ARG A 13 -4.40 -17.21 8.68
N THR A 14 -3.92 -15.97 8.63
CA THR A 14 -2.69 -15.56 9.29
C THR A 14 -2.97 -14.47 10.33
N PRO A 15 -3.14 -14.82 11.61
CA PRO A 15 -3.36 -13.83 12.67
C PRO A 15 -2.23 -12.78 12.68
N GLY A 16 -2.61 -11.50 12.82
CA GLY A 16 -1.66 -10.40 12.87
C GLY A 16 -1.15 -9.91 11.52
N LEU A 17 -1.55 -10.55 10.41
CA LEU A 17 -1.07 -10.14 9.09
C LEU A 17 -1.53 -8.72 8.72
N THR A 18 -2.78 -8.38 9.02
CA THR A 18 -3.32 -7.05 8.74
C THR A 18 -2.47 -5.97 9.41
N ASN A 19 -2.16 -6.15 10.70
CA ASN A 19 -1.35 -5.18 11.44
C ASN A 19 0.11 -5.13 10.98
N ARG A 20 0.61 -6.21 10.41
CA ARG A 20 1.97 -6.24 9.85
C ARG A 20 2.04 -5.46 8.53
N LEU A 21 0.99 -5.56 7.71
CA LEU A 21 0.96 -4.94 6.39
C LEU A 21 0.54 -3.48 6.42
N PHE A 22 -0.32 -3.11 7.38
CA PHE A 22 -0.93 -1.78 7.41
C PHE A 22 -0.78 -1.13 8.78
N THR A 23 -0.53 0.17 8.78
CA THR A 23 -0.60 0.95 10.01
C THR A 23 -2.06 1.07 10.47
N ALA A 24 -2.28 1.46 11.73
CA ALA A 24 -3.64 1.69 12.23
C ALA A 24 -4.38 2.73 11.38
N ARG A 25 -3.69 3.78 10.96
CA ARG A 25 -4.24 4.84 10.11
C ARG A 25 -4.73 4.32 8.76
N GLU A 26 -3.98 3.40 8.15
CA GLU A 26 -4.36 2.81 6.87
C GLU A 26 -5.58 1.92 6.95
N GLN A 27 -5.87 1.35 8.11
CA GLN A 27 -7.01 0.46 8.31
C GLN A 27 -8.33 1.20 8.48
N LEU A 28 -8.30 2.52 8.56
CA LEU A 28 -9.47 3.36 8.73
C LEU A 28 -9.75 4.20 7.50
N THR A 29 -11.04 4.42 7.22
CA THR A 29 -11.47 5.39 6.22
C THR A 29 -11.24 6.81 6.73
N ARG A 30 -11.40 7.81 5.86
CA ARG A 30 -11.31 9.24 6.25
C ARG A 30 -12.28 9.60 7.36
N SER A 31 -13.44 8.94 7.41
CA SER A 31 -14.45 9.18 8.44
C SER A 31 -14.23 8.37 9.72
N GLY A 32 -13.13 7.61 9.80
CA GLY A 32 -12.75 6.84 11.00
C GLY A 32 -13.42 5.47 11.12
N HIS A 33 -14.04 4.97 10.06
CA HIS A 33 -14.64 3.64 10.05
C HIS A 33 -13.64 2.58 9.56
N PRO A 34 -13.77 1.31 9.98
CA PRO A 34 -12.92 0.25 9.47
C PRO A 34 -13.02 0.13 7.95
N ARG A 35 -11.87 -0.01 7.31
CA ARG A 35 -11.80 -0.15 5.86
C ARG A 35 -12.15 -1.58 5.44
N GLY A 36 -12.94 -1.72 4.39
CA GLY A 36 -13.31 -3.04 3.86
C GLY A 36 -12.15 -3.77 3.19
N GLN A 37 -12.34 -5.08 2.95
CA GLN A 37 -11.28 -5.94 2.42
C GLN A 37 -10.84 -5.55 1.00
N ALA A 38 -11.77 -5.15 0.13
CA ALA A 38 -11.43 -4.70 -1.22
C ALA A 38 -10.54 -3.45 -1.18
N SER A 39 -10.83 -2.54 -0.26
CA SER A 39 -10.05 -1.33 -0.08
C SER A 39 -8.65 -1.63 0.46
N LEU A 40 -8.53 -2.56 1.42
CA LEU A 40 -7.23 -3.00 1.94
C LEU A 40 -6.42 -3.73 0.87
N ALA A 41 -7.06 -4.60 0.07
CA ALA A 41 -6.41 -5.29 -1.02
C ALA A 41 -5.83 -4.30 -2.06
N ALA A 42 -6.59 -3.25 -2.37
CA ALA A 42 -6.13 -2.20 -3.29
C ALA A 42 -4.92 -1.46 -2.72
N ARG A 43 -4.90 -1.17 -1.43
CA ARG A 43 -3.75 -0.55 -0.78
C ARG A 43 -2.55 -1.47 -0.73
N PHE A 44 -2.77 -2.75 -0.51
CA PHE A 44 -1.68 -3.72 -0.58
C PHE A 44 -1.07 -3.79 -1.98
N ALA A 45 -1.89 -3.72 -3.03
CA ALA A 45 -1.40 -3.66 -4.41
C ALA A 45 -0.46 -2.47 -4.63
N VAL A 46 -0.77 -1.30 -4.04
CA VAL A 46 0.12 -0.13 -4.07
C VAL A 46 1.45 -0.44 -3.40
N LYS A 47 1.41 -1.00 -2.20
CA LYS A 47 2.62 -1.32 -1.43
C LYS A 47 3.52 -2.30 -2.17
N GLU A 48 2.94 -3.33 -2.78
CA GLU A 48 3.69 -4.28 -3.59
C GLU A 48 4.32 -3.60 -4.81
N ALA A 49 3.56 -2.77 -5.50
CA ALA A 49 4.06 -2.06 -6.68
C ALA A 49 5.20 -1.10 -6.31
N ALA A 50 5.08 -0.40 -5.19
CA ALA A 50 6.14 0.48 -4.68
C ALA A 50 7.41 -0.31 -4.34
N ALA A 51 7.26 -1.45 -3.67
CA ALA A 51 8.40 -2.32 -3.34
C ALA A 51 9.10 -2.79 -4.63
N LYS A 52 8.34 -3.20 -5.64
CA LYS A 52 8.91 -3.64 -6.93
C LYS A 52 9.62 -2.51 -7.66
N ALA A 53 9.09 -1.30 -7.59
CA ALA A 53 9.74 -0.12 -8.19
C ALA A 53 11.11 0.15 -7.53
N LEU A 54 11.28 -0.23 -6.27
CA LEU A 54 12.55 -0.08 -5.54
C LEU A 54 13.40 -1.35 -5.55
N GLY A 55 13.03 -2.37 -6.34
CA GLY A 55 13.79 -3.61 -6.43
C GLY A 55 13.58 -4.55 -5.24
N VAL A 56 12.47 -4.45 -4.56
CA VAL A 56 12.12 -5.25 -3.37
C VAL A 56 13.25 -5.18 -2.33
N PRO A 57 13.44 -4.03 -1.65
CA PRO A 57 14.55 -3.85 -0.71
C PRO A 57 14.52 -4.84 0.44
N THR A 58 15.68 -5.41 0.76
CA THR A 58 15.83 -6.29 1.90
C THR A 58 15.60 -5.51 3.20
N GLY A 59 14.80 -6.08 4.10
CA GLY A 59 14.50 -5.46 5.40
C GLY A 59 13.48 -4.30 5.34
N MET A 60 12.78 -4.16 4.22
CA MET A 60 11.72 -3.17 4.10
C MET A 60 10.57 -3.45 5.08
N ASP A 61 10.14 -2.43 5.80
CA ASP A 61 8.97 -2.49 6.66
C ASP A 61 7.75 -1.95 5.89
N TRP A 62 6.68 -2.73 5.81
CA TRP A 62 5.46 -2.33 5.12
C TRP A 62 4.83 -1.06 5.71
N HIS A 63 5.03 -0.79 7.00
CA HIS A 63 4.54 0.42 7.66
C HIS A 63 5.23 1.69 7.15
N ASP A 64 6.40 1.55 6.56
CA ASP A 64 7.17 2.69 6.04
C ASP A 64 6.72 3.12 4.64
N CYS A 65 5.67 2.53 4.14
CA CYS A 65 5.07 2.83 2.84
C CYS A 65 3.55 2.91 3.03
N GLN A 66 3.04 4.08 3.42
CA GLN A 66 1.63 4.24 3.74
C GLN A 66 0.85 4.84 2.58
N VAL A 67 -0.32 4.27 2.32
CA VAL A 67 -1.29 4.84 1.39
C VAL A 67 -2.27 5.68 2.21
N VAL A 68 -2.22 6.98 2.02
CA VAL A 68 -3.06 7.93 2.76
C VAL A 68 -4.00 8.64 1.79
N SER A 69 -5.18 9.03 2.28
CA SER A 69 -6.14 9.77 1.47
C SER A 69 -5.99 11.26 1.74
N GLU A 70 -5.85 12.04 0.68
CA GLU A 70 -5.90 13.49 0.76
C GLU A 70 -7.33 13.97 1.05
N ASP A 71 -7.50 15.24 1.38
CA ASP A 71 -8.82 15.82 1.65
C ASP A 71 -9.78 15.64 0.47
N SER A 72 -9.25 15.64 -0.75
CA SER A 72 -10.01 15.38 -1.97
C SER A 72 -10.49 13.93 -2.11
N GLY A 73 -9.99 13.02 -1.27
CA GLY A 73 -10.19 11.57 -1.40
C GLY A 73 -9.14 10.89 -2.25
N ARG A 74 -8.26 11.65 -2.90
CA ARG A 74 -7.19 11.11 -3.75
C ARG A 74 -6.16 10.36 -2.92
N PRO A 75 -5.75 9.15 -3.33
CA PRO A 75 -4.70 8.42 -2.62
C PRO A 75 -3.33 9.02 -2.89
N ARG A 76 -2.49 9.00 -1.86
CA ARG A 76 -1.11 9.47 -1.92
C ARG A 76 -0.22 8.49 -1.18
N LEU A 77 0.98 8.27 -1.69
CA LEU A 77 1.98 7.43 -1.04
C LEU A 77 2.86 8.27 -0.14
N GLU A 78 3.02 7.84 1.10
CA GLU A 78 3.88 8.48 2.09
C GLU A 78 4.94 7.47 2.53
N VAL A 79 6.20 7.77 2.23
CA VAL A 79 7.31 6.88 2.55
C VAL A 79 8.14 7.44 3.68
N THR A 80 8.60 6.55 4.57
CA THR A 80 9.41 6.88 5.73
C THR A 80 10.49 5.80 5.93
N ALA A 81 11.41 6.06 6.83
CA ALA A 81 12.41 5.11 7.34
C ALA A 81 12.98 4.16 6.29
N THR A 82 12.70 2.85 6.37
CA THR A 82 13.32 1.85 5.49
C THR A 82 13.01 2.07 4.01
N VAL A 83 11.79 2.48 3.70
CA VAL A 83 11.37 2.73 2.31
C VAL A 83 11.95 4.05 1.80
N GLU A 84 11.97 5.09 2.63
CA GLU A 84 12.60 6.37 2.28
C GLU A 84 14.09 6.20 2.00
N ALA A 85 14.79 5.42 2.82
CA ALA A 85 16.21 5.14 2.60
C ALA A 85 16.47 4.41 1.27
N ALA A 86 15.64 3.41 0.96
CA ALA A 86 15.75 2.68 -0.31
C ALA A 86 15.47 3.60 -1.51
N ALA A 87 14.47 4.47 -1.38
CA ALA A 87 14.13 5.44 -2.42
C ALA A 87 15.29 6.44 -2.64
N ALA A 88 15.91 6.90 -1.58
CA ALA A 88 17.04 7.83 -1.67
C ALA A 88 18.22 7.22 -2.43
N VAL A 89 18.54 5.95 -2.20
CA VAL A 89 19.59 5.24 -2.91
C VAL A 89 19.35 5.22 -4.42
N MET A 90 18.09 5.11 -4.84
CA MET A 90 17.71 5.08 -6.25
C MET A 90 17.43 6.46 -6.84
N GLY A 91 17.55 7.53 -6.04
CA GLY A 91 17.26 8.88 -6.50
C GLY A 91 15.77 9.18 -6.66
N VAL A 92 14.91 8.41 -6.03
CA VAL A 92 13.45 8.63 -6.08
C VAL A 92 13.09 9.71 -5.08
N THR A 93 12.45 10.78 -5.56
CA THR A 93 12.07 11.94 -4.75
C THR A 93 10.56 12.17 -4.69
N ASP A 94 9.80 11.54 -5.58
CA ASP A 94 8.35 11.73 -5.63
C ASP A 94 7.68 10.46 -6.16
N TRP A 95 6.38 10.35 -5.87
CA TRP A 95 5.57 9.19 -6.20
C TRP A 95 4.24 9.62 -6.79
N ARG A 96 3.78 8.87 -7.77
CA ARG A 96 2.42 9.00 -8.29
C ARG A 96 1.76 7.64 -8.23
N ILE A 97 0.54 7.58 -7.72
CA ILE A 97 -0.18 6.32 -7.61
C ILE A 97 -1.59 6.45 -8.16
N SER A 98 -2.09 5.33 -8.69
CA SER A 98 -3.46 5.19 -9.12
C SER A 98 -3.95 3.81 -8.71
N ILE A 99 -5.18 3.76 -8.19
CA ILE A 99 -5.76 2.55 -7.65
C ILE A 99 -7.09 2.29 -8.35
N SER A 100 -7.34 1.04 -8.71
CA SER A 100 -8.65 0.60 -9.18
C SER A 100 -8.96 -0.77 -8.63
N HIS A 101 -10.26 -1.08 -8.49
CA HIS A 101 -10.69 -2.44 -8.19
C HIS A 101 -12.01 -2.71 -8.92
N ASP A 102 -12.10 -3.88 -9.52
CA ASP A 102 -13.26 -4.31 -10.28
C ASP A 102 -13.24 -5.83 -10.43
N ALA A 103 -14.40 -6.44 -10.51
CA ALA A 103 -14.56 -7.89 -10.72
C ALA A 103 -13.72 -8.74 -9.75
N GLY A 104 -13.58 -8.31 -8.50
CA GLY A 104 -12.83 -9.04 -7.48
C GLY A 104 -11.31 -8.89 -7.58
N ILE A 105 -10.82 -7.98 -8.40
CA ILE A 105 -9.38 -7.72 -8.57
C ILE A 105 -9.07 -6.28 -8.20
N ALA A 106 -8.04 -6.09 -7.38
CA ALA A 106 -7.48 -4.78 -7.10
C ALA A 106 -6.19 -4.60 -7.90
N ALA A 107 -6.04 -3.43 -8.50
CA ALA A 107 -4.86 -3.10 -9.29
C ALA A 107 -4.33 -1.73 -8.89
N ALA A 108 -3.02 -1.57 -8.96
CA ALA A 108 -2.38 -0.30 -8.68
C ALA A 108 -1.27 -0.05 -9.70
N VAL A 109 -1.12 1.21 -10.04
CA VAL A 109 0.03 1.71 -10.80
C VAL A 109 0.78 2.65 -9.88
N VAL A 110 2.09 2.43 -9.77
CA VAL A 110 2.98 3.27 -8.98
C VAL A 110 4.11 3.74 -9.87
N ILE A 111 4.32 5.04 -9.91
CA ILE A 111 5.40 5.66 -10.66
C ILE A 111 6.34 6.34 -9.68
N ALA A 112 7.60 5.93 -9.70
CA ALA A 112 8.67 6.52 -8.91
C ALA A 112 9.39 7.56 -9.78
N LEU A 113 9.51 8.79 -9.27
CA LEU A 113 10.08 9.93 -9.99
C LEU A 113 11.28 10.46 -9.23
N GLY A 114 12.29 10.88 -9.99
CA GLY A 114 13.47 11.45 -9.36
C GLY A 114 14.33 12.34 -10.24
#